data_0f5df0b8e4f16ea9e245ebd5a882064d
#
_entry.id   0f5df0b8e4f16ea9e245ebd5a882064d
#
_cell.length_a   1.000
_cell.length_b   1.000
_cell.length_c   1.000
_cell.angle_alpha   90.00
_cell.angle_beta   90.00
_cell.angle_gamma   90.00
#
_symmetry.space_group_name_H-M   'P 1'
#
loop_
_entity.id
_entity.type
_entity.pdbx_description
1 polymer ?
#
loop_
_entity_poly.entity_id
_entity_poly.type
_entity_poly.pdbx_seq_one_letter_code
_entity_poly.pdbx_strand_id
1 'polypeptide(L)'
;MLAQLTISNFAIVRELEIDFHSGMTVITGETGAGKSIAIDALGLCLGGRAEADMVRTGAARADLCARFSLKDTPAALRWLEENQLEDGHECLLRRVISSDGRSRGFINGTAVPLSQLRELGQLLIQIHGQHAHQLLTKPEHQKFLLDGYANETSLLQEMTARYQLWHQSCRDLAHHQQLSQERAARAELLQYQLKE
;
A
#
# COMPACT_ATOMS: atom_id res chain seq x y z
N MET A 1 -15.08 -0.22 -3.10
CA MET A 1 -15.91 0.15 -1.92
C MET A 1 -15.81 -0.96 -0.87
N LEU A 2 -15.62 -0.63 0.44
CA LEU A 2 -15.73 -1.63 1.52
C LEU A 2 -17.16 -2.16 1.56
N ALA A 3 -17.32 -3.48 1.46
CA ALA A 3 -18.63 -4.15 1.46
C ALA A 3 -18.94 -4.81 2.80
N GLN A 4 -17.93 -5.41 3.45
CA GLN A 4 -18.13 -6.11 4.71
C GLN A 4 -16.85 -6.13 5.54
N LEU A 5 -17.00 -6.07 6.85
CA LEU A 5 -15.92 -6.25 7.84
C LEU A 5 -16.35 -7.30 8.85
N THR A 6 -15.57 -8.37 8.97
CA THR A 6 -15.76 -9.44 9.97
C THR A 6 -14.61 -9.45 10.93
N ILE A 7 -14.91 -9.49 12.23
CA ILE A 7 -13.96 -9.45 13.32
C ILE A 7 -14.25 -10.63 14.26
N SER A 8 -13.24 -11.46 14.50
CA SER A 8 -13.35 -12.57 15.45
C SER A 8 -12.22 -12.54 16.47
N ASN A 9 -12.56 -12.60 17.76
CA ASN A 9 -11.62 -12.67 18.89
C ASN A 9 -10.57 -11.53 18.92
N PHE A 10 -11.00 -10.31 18.66
CA PHE A 10 -10.14 -9.13 18.61
C PHE A 10 -10.51 -8.17 19.74
N ALA A 11 -9.54 -7.77 20.56
CA ALA A 11 -9.69 -6.94 21.74
C ALA A 11 -10.82 -7.47 22.66
N ILE A 12 -11.87 -6.73 22.89
CA ILE A 12 -13.05 -7.14 23.68
C ILE A 12 -14.11 -7.88 22.85
N VAL A 13 -14.00 -7.83 21.53
CA VAL A 13 -15.01 -8.39 20.61
C VAL A 13 -14.78 -9.88 20.43
N ARG A 14 -15.82 -10.68 20.65
CA ARG A 14 -15.81 -12.11 20.34
C ARG A 14 -16.09 -12.35 18.85
N GLU A 15 -17.16 -11.72 18.36
CA GLU A 15 -17.60 -11.83 16.97
C GLU A 15 -18.40 -10.59 16.60
N LEU A 16 -18.08 -10.00 15.45
CA LEU A 16 -18.78 -8.83 14.92
C LEU A 16 -18.72 -8.90 13.40
N GLU A 17 -19.85 -8.69 12.76
CA GLU A 17 -19.99 -8.56 11.32
C GLU A 17 -20.70 -7.26 11.00
N ILE A 18 -20.12 -6.48 10.10
CA ILE A 18 -20.65 -5.18 9.68
C ILE A 18 -20.72 -5.18 8.15
N ASP A 19 -21.92 -5.02 7.63
CA ASP A 19 -22.17 -4.81 6.21
C ASP A 19 -22.22 -3.32 5.90
N PHE A 20 -21.58 -2.93 4.81
CA PHE A 20 -21.55 -1.56 4.32
C PHE A 20 -22.28 -1.47 2.99
N HIS A 21 -23.09 -0.45 2.86
CA HIS A 21 -23.81 -0.14 1.61
C HIS A 21 -23.21 1.11 0.95
N SER A 22 -23.60 1.37 -0.30
CA SER A 22 -23.22 2.59 -1.00
C SER A 22 -23.73 3.83 -0.27
N GLY A 23 -22.91 4.88 -0.22
CA GLY A 23 -23.23 6.13 0.48
C GLY A 23 -22.49 6.29 1.79
N MET A 24 -23.06 7.04 2.73
CA MET A 24 -22.45 7.32 4.02
C MET A 24 -22.98 6.37 5.09
N THR A 25 -22.08 5.72 5.81
CA THR A 25 -22.41 4.89 6.98
C THR A 25 -21.93 5.60 8.24
N VAL A 26 -22.80 5.72 9.25
CA VAL A 26 -22.49 6.31 10.55
C VAL A 26 -22.46 5.22 11.60
N ILE A 27 -21.35 5.10 12.33
CA ILE A 27 -21.21 4.20 13.47
C ILE A 27 -21.33 5.02 14.76
N THR A 28 -22.41 4.83 15.50
CA THR A 28 -22.68 5.52 16.77
C THR A 28 -22.50 4.56 17.96
N GLY A 29 -22.23 5.10 19.13
CA GLY A 29 -22.09 4.32 20.36
C GLY A 29 -21.30 5.08 21.41
N GLU A 30 -21.29 4.60 22.65
CA GLU A 30 -20.51 5.18 23.74
C GLU A 30 -19.00 5.07 23.49
N THR A 31 -18.23 5.99 24.08
CA THR A 31 -16.76 5.96 24.06
C THR A 31 -16.25 4.66 24.69
N GLY A 32 -15.41 3.92 23.96
CA GLY A 32 -14.90 2.61 24.39
C GLY A 32 -15.72 1.39 23.92
N ALA A 33 -16.93 1.59 23.37
CA ALA A 33 -17.85 0.51 22.98
C ALA A 33 -17.64 -0.06 21.59
N GLY A 34 -16.41 -0.11 21.08
CA GLY A 34 -16.13 -0.83 19.83
C GLY A 34 -16.04 0.00 18.55
N LYS A 35 -16.34 1.32 18.56
CA LYS A 35 -16.20 2.18 17.37
C LYS A 35 -14.75 2.19 16.83
N SER A 36 -13.78 2.39 17.72
CA SER A 36 -12.35 2.36 17.38
C SER A 36 -11.90 0.96 16.96
N ILE A 37 -12.46 -0.09 17.56
CA ILE A 37 -12.11 -1.49 17.27
C ILE A 37 -12.37 -1.83 15.81
N ALA A 38 -13.47 -1.35 15.21
CA ALA A 38 -13.75 -1.58 13.80
C ALA A 38 -12.71 -0.90 12.89
N ILE A 39 -12.31 0.33 13.23
CA ILE A 39 -11.28 1.07 12.49
C ILE A 39 -9.91 0.41 12.67
N ASP A 40 -9.57 -0.01 13.88
CA ASP A 40 -8.30 -0.68 14.18
C ASP A 40 -8.22 -2.03 13.46
N ALA A 41 -9.31 -2.83 13.48
CA ALA A 41 -9.40 -4.09 12.76
C ALA A 41 -9.23 -3.90 11.24
N LEU A 42 -9.90 -2.89 10.68
CA LEU A 42 -9.73 -2.53 9.27
C LEU A 42 -8.29 -2.13 8.95
N GLY A 43 -7.67 -1.28 9.79
CA GLY A 43 -6.28 -0.88 9.65
C GLY A 43 -5.30 -2.07 9.66
N LEU A 44 -5.59 -3.11 10.46
CA LEU A 44 -4.80 -4.35 10.48
C LEU A 44 -5.00 -5.19 9.21
N CYS A 45 -6.21 -5.26 8.65
CA CYS A 45 -6.45 -5.88 7.34
C CYS A 45 -5.67 -5.17 6.22
N LEU A 46 -5.47 -3.85 6.34
CA LEU A 46 -4.69 -3.04 5.40
C LEU A 46 -3.16 -3.08 5.64
N GLY A 47 -2.66 -4.04 6.41
CA GLY A 47 -1.23 -4.23 6.65
C GLY A 47 -0.66 -3.42 7.81
N GLY A 48 -1.50 -2.92 8.73
CA GLY A 48 -1.08 -2.28 9.97
C GLY A 48 -0.25 -3.19 10.87
N ARG A 49 0.49 -2.61 11.81
CA ARG A 49 1.27 -3.36 12.81
C ARG A 49 0.31 -4.02 13.80
N ALA A 50 0.48 -5.32 14.01
CA ALA A 50 -0.28 -6.10 14.97
C ALA A 50 0.59 -6.41 16.21
N GLU A 51 -0.05 -6.42 17.39
CA GLU A 51 0.54 -6.78 18.66
C GLU A 51 -0.25 -7.95 19.28
N ALA A 52 0.40 -8.76 20.12
CA ALA A 52 -0.20 -9.98 20.68
C ALA A 52 -1.37 -9.66 21.63
N ASP A 53 -1.32 -8.53 22.33
CA ASP A 53 -2.34 -8.05 23.25
C ASP A 53 -3.66 -7.65 22.55
N MET A 54 -3.64 -7.48 21.24
CA MET A 54 -4.84 -7.25 20.43
C MET A 54 -5.73 -8.50 20.30
N VAL A 55 -5.18 -9.69 20.59
CA VAL A 55 -5.98 -10.93 20.65
C VAL A 55 -6.81 -10.97 21.90
N ARG A 56 -8.10 -11.29 21.77
CA ARG A 56 -9.01 -11.37 22.93
C ARG A 56 -8.48 -12.33 23.96
N THR A 57 -8.51 -11.90 25.23
CA THR A 57 -8.08 -12.73 26.37
C THR A 57 -8.77 -14.09 26.37
N GLY A 58 -7.98 -15.16 26.43
CA GLY A 58 -8.45 -16.56 26.39
C GLY A 58 -8.64 -17.12 24.99
N ALA A 59 -8.45 -16.33 23.92
CA ALA A 59 -8.46 -16.84 22.56
C ALA A 59 -7.04 -17.14 22.07
N ALA A 60 -6.89 -18.16 21.22
CA ALA A 60 -5.61 -18.54 20.63
C ALA A 60 -5.19 -17.61 19.48
N ARG A 61 -6.17 -16.99 18.81
CA ARG A 61 -5.95 -16.10 17.66
C ARG A 61 -7.13 -15.13 17.47
N ALA A 62 -6.85 -13.99 16.87
CA ALA A 62 -7.82 -13.11 16.25
C ALA A 62 -7.84 -13.34 14.73
N ASP A 63 -9.02 -13.21 14.13
CA ASP A 63 -9.24 -13.35 12.68
C ASP A 63 -10.05 -12.14 12.20
N LEU A 64 -9.47 -11.37 11.29
CA LEU A 64 -10.05 -10.14 10.77
C LEU A 64 -10.17 -10.26 9.26
N CYS A 65 -11.32 -9.90 8.72
CA CYS A 65 -11.60 -10.03 7.31
C CYS A 65 -12.32 -8.80 6.78
N ALA A 66 -11.82 -8.21 5.71
CA ALA A 66 -12.41 -7.07 5.03
C ALA A 66 -12.65 -7.41 3.56
N ARG A 67 -13.91 -7.31 3.11
CA ARG A 67 -14.32 -7.55 1.73
C ARG A 67 -14.55 -6.22 1.03
N PHE A 68 -13.98 -6.08 -0.15
CA PHE A 68 -14.10 -4.89 -0.99
C PHE A 68 -14.71 -5.25 -2.34
N SER A 69 -15.61 -4.41 -2.83
CA SER A 69 -16.04 -4.39 -4.22
C SER A 69 -15.07 -3.50 -5.02
N LEU A 70 -14.57 -4.00 -6.15
CA LEU A 70 -13.57 -3.34 -6.99
C LEU A 70 -14.17 -2.57 -8.17
N LYS A 71 -15.50 -2.50 -8.29
CA LYS A 71 -16.18 -1.87 -9.44
C LYS A 71 -15.70 -0.45 -9.73
N ASP A 72 -15.40 0.32 -8.68
CA ASP A 72 -15.01 1.73 -8.77
C ASP A 72 -13.51 1.96 -8.49
N THR A 73 -12.71 0.89 -8.46
CA THR A 73 -11.28 0.95 -8.12
C THR A 73 -10.41 0.23 -9.15
N PRO A 74 -10.30 0.75 -10.40
CA PRO A 74 -9.55 0.09 -11.48
C PRO A 74 -8.06 -0.03 -11.19
N ALA A 75 -7.51 0.83 -10.34
CA ALA A 75 -6.10 0.75 -9.92
C ALA A 75 -5.84 -0.49 -9.04
N ALA A 76 -6.75 -0.81 -8.12
CA ALA A 76 -6.64 -1.99 -7.28
C ALA A 76 -6.83 -3.29 -8.11
N LEU A 77 -7.75 -3.28 -9.07
CA LEU A 77 -7.97 -4.41 -9.96
C LEU A 77 -6.69 -4.73 -10.76
N ARG A 78 -6.10 -3.72 -11.41
CA ARG A 78 -4.84 -3.89 -12.14
C ARG A 78 -3.70 -4.39 -11.26
N TRP A 79 -3.57 -3.86 -10.05
CA TRP A 79 -2.56 -4.32 -9.10
C TRP A 79 -2.74 -5.81 -8.76
N LEU A 80 -3.98 -6.27 -8.57
CA LEU A 80 -4.29 -7.69 -8.31
C LEU A 80 -3.94 -8.57 -9.51
N GLU A 81 -4.27 -8.15 -10.73
CA GLU A 81 -3.92 -8.85 -11.98
C GLU A 81 -2.39 -8.97 -12.14
N GLU A 82 -1.65 -7.88 -11.97
CA GLU A 82 -0.18 -7.86 -12.05
C GLU A 82 0.50 -8.79 -11.03
N ASN A 83 -0.13 -8.98 -9.86
CA ASN A 83 0.39 -9.87 -8.80
C ASN A 83 -0.24 -11.29 -8.84
N GLN A 84 -1.10 -11.61 -9.80
CA GLN A 84 -1.78 -12.91 -9.96
C GLN A 84 -2.63 -13.28 -8.71
N LEU A 85 -3.29 -12.28 -8.13
CA LEU A 85 -4.12 -12.38 -6.93
C LEU A 85 -5.58 -12.00 -7.19
N GLU A 86 -5.99 -11.88 -8.44
CA GLU A 86 -7.33 -11.50 -8.84
C GLU A 86 -8.36 -12.57 -8.49
N ASP A 87 -9.57 -12.11 -8.11
CA ASP A 87 -10.77 -12.95 -7.89
C ASP A 87 -12.02 -12.16 -8.36
N GLY A 88 -12.11 -12.00 -9.67
CA GLY A 88 -13.18 -11.23 -10.31
C GLY A 88 -13.18 -9.77 -9.87
N HIS A 89 -14.36 -9.28 -9.47
CA HIS A 89 -14.54 -7.88 -9.03
C HIS A 89 -14.61 -7.71 -7.51
N GLU A 90 -14.16 -8.68 -6.77
CA GLU A 90 -14.07 -8.64 -5.31
C GLU A 90 -12.63 -8.78 -4.83
N CYS A 91 -12.36 -8.25 -3.66
CA CYS A 91 -11.09 -8.42 -2.98
C CYS A 91 -11.34 -8.71 -1.50
N LEU A 92 -10.80 -9.82 -1.02
CA LEU A 92 -10.88 -10.25 0.37
C LEU A 92 -9.51 -10.08 1.02
N LEU A 93 -9.38 -9.14 1.93
CA LEU A 93 -8.21 -8.99 2.78
C LEU A 93 -8.47 -9.68 4.11
N ARG A 94 -7.57 -10.59 4.50
CA ARG A 94 -7.69 -11.28 5.79
C ARG A 94 -6.39 -11.16 6.56
N ARG A 95 -6.53 -10.93 7.86
CA ARG A 95 -5.45 -10.87 8.83
C ARG A 95 -5.69 -11.84 9.95
N VAL A 96 -4.72 -12.72 10.22
CA VAL A 96 -4.74 -13.64 11.35
C VAL A 96 -3.61 -13.26 12.30
N ILE A 97 -3.93 -13.02 13.57
CA ILE A 97 -2.98 -12.63 14.62
C ILE A 97 -3.07 -13.70 15.71
N SER A 98 -1.95 -14.34 16.01
CA SER A 98 -1.86 -15.35 17.05
C SER A 98 -1.48 -14.71 18.41
N SER A 99 -1.92 -15.32 19.49
CA SER A 99 -1.59 -14.88 20.86
C SER A 99 -0.09 -14.90 21.19
N ASP A 100 0.72 -15.60 20.40
CA ASP A 100 2.18 -15.62 20.47
C ASP A 100 2.86 -14.46 19.71
N GLY A 101 2.09 -13.51 19.17
CA GLY A 101 2.57 -12.35 18.44
C GLY A 101 2.84 -12.55 16.95
N ARG A 102 2.74 -13.80 16.45
CA ARG A 102 2.86 -14.05 15.02
C ARG A 102 1.61 -13.59 14.29
N SER A 103 1.80 -12.99 13.10
CA SER A 103 0.66 -12.60 12.28
C SER A 103 0.87 -12.91 10.81
N ARG A 104 -0.22 -13.24 10.11
CA ARG A 104 -0.22 -13.57 8.68
C ARG A 104 -1.28 -12.76 7.97
N GLY A 105 -0.94 -12.32 6.74
CA GLY A 105 -1.84 -11.61 5.85
C GLY A 105 -2.21 -12.48 4.65
N PHE A 106 -3.43 -12.29 4.15
CA PHE A 106 -3.93 -13.01 2.98
C PHE A 106 -4.70 -12.05 2.08
N ILE A 107 -4.54 -12.22 0.78
CA ILE A 107 -5.33 -11.57 -0.28
C ILE A 107 -6.00 -12.69 -1.08
N ASN A 108 -7.33 -12.68 -1.17
CA ASN A 108 -8.13 -13.69 -1.88
C ASN A 108 -7.72 -15.12 -1.54
N GLY A 109 -7.46 -15.40 -0.24
CA GLY A 109 -7.07 -16.71 0.26
C GLY A 109 -5.56 -17.03 0.13
N THR A 110 -4.80 -16.29 -0.65
CA THR A 110 -3.36 -16.47 -0.83
C THR A 110 -2.58 -15.74 0.25
N ALA A 111 -1.65 -16.42 0.92
CA ALA A 111 -0.78 -15.82 1.93
C ALA A 111 0.22 -14.86 1.27
N VAL A 112 0.29 -13.63 1.77
CA VAL A 112 1.12 -12.57 1.21
C VAL A 112 1.95 -11.84 2.29
N PRO A 113 3.07 -11.21 1.90
CA PRO A 113 3.80 -10.29 2.78
C PRO A 113 2.93 -9.09 3.17
N LEU A 114 3.18 -8.52 4.36
CA LEU A 114 2.44 -7.34 4.84
C LEU A 114 2.66 -6.08 3.99
N SER A 115 3.76 -6.01 3.26
CA SER A 115 4.01 -4.94 2.28
C SER A 115 2.94 -4.93 1.19
N GLN A 116 2.60 -6.10 0.63
CA GLN A 116 1.57 -6.23 -0.40
C GLN A 116 0.17 -5.86 0.12
N LEU A 117 -0.17 -6.28 1.37
CA LEU A 117 -1.41 -5.83 2.01
C LEU A 117 -1.47 -4.30 2.14
N ARG A 118 -0.32 -3.68 2.46
CA ARG A 118 -0.24 -2.22 2.62
C ARG A 118 -0.33 -1.49 1.29
N GLU A 119 0.34 -1.98 0.26
CA GLU A 119 0.27 -1.42 -1.09
C GLU A 119 -1.15 -1.47 -1.65
N LEU A 120 -1.78 -2.65 -1.61
CA LEU A 120 -3.15 -2.80 -2.06
C LEU A 120 -4.12 -1.99 -1.19
N GLY A 121 -3.91 -1.98 0.13
CA GLY A 121 -4.73 -1.22 1.08
C GLY A 121 -4.80 0.27 0.77
N GLN A 122 -3.70 0.87 0.34
CA GLN A 122 -3.64 2.28 -0.07
C GLN A 122 -4.47 2.59 -1.32
N LEU A 123 -4.67 1.59 -2.20
CA LEU A 123 -5.51 1.71 -3.39
C LEU A 123 -7.00 1.50 -3.09
N LEU A 124 -7.33 0.79 -1.99
CA LEU A 124 -8.71 0.41 -1.66
C LEU A 124 -9.42 1.44 -0.80
N ILE A 125 -8.77 1.95 0.25
CA ILE A 125 -9.40 2.82 1.25
C ILE A 125 -8.37 3.68 1.98
N GLN A 126 -8.76 4.88 2.37
CA GLN A 126 -7.98 5.76 3.22
C GLN A 126 -8.67 5.90 4.58
N ILE A 127 -7.92 5.68 5.67
CA ILE A 127 -8.41 5.86 7.03
C ILE A 127 -7.89 7.21 7.55
N HIS A 128 -8.80 8.16 7.74
CA HIS A 128 -8.50 9.45 8.34
C HIS A 128 -8.77 9.41 9.85
N GLY A 129 -7.78 8.95 10.62
CA GLY A 129 -7.83 8.94 12.08
C GLY A 129 -7.20 10.20 12.72
N GLN A 130 -7.02 10.20 14.02
CA GLN A 130 -6.41 11.32 14.78
C GLN A 130 -4.99 11.69 14.31
N HIS A 131 -4.29 10.80 13.58
CA HIS A 131 -2.94 11.02 13.04
C HIS A 131 -2.90 11.25 11.53
N ALA A 132 -4.04 11.41 10.87
CA ALA A 132 -4.12 11.63 9.41
C ALA A 132 -3.37 12.89 8.94
N HIS A 133 -3.25 13.91 9.83
CA HIS A 133 -2.47 15.11 9.57
C HIS A 133 -0.98 14.83 9.29
N GLN A 134 -0.42 13.73 9.80
CA GLN A 134 0.98 13.36 9.55
C GLN A 134 1.24 12.98 8.08
N LEU A 135 0.24 12.50 7.36
CA LEU A 135 0.36 12.22 5.93
C LEU A 135 0.38 13.52 5.11
N LEU A 136 -0.39 14.53 5.54
CA LEU A 136 -0.42 15.85 4.87
C LEU A 136 0.89 16.64 5.02
N THR A 137 1.74 16.29 5.97
CA THR A 137 3.07 16.91 6.10
C THR A 137 4.11 16.37 5.11
N LYS A 138 3.81 15.26 4.44
CA LYS A 138 4.70 14.64 3.46
C LYS A 138 4.49 15.26 2.08
N PRO A 139 5.52 15.87 1.44
CA PRO A 139 5.39 16.51 0.12
C PRO A 139 4.85 15.58 -0.97
N GLU A 140 5.23 14.29 -0.92
CA GLU A 140 4.76 13.27 -1.86
C GLU A 140 3.25 13.05 -1.77
N HIS A 141 2.70 13.07 -0.55
CA HIS A 141 1.26 12.91 -0.33
C HIS A 141 0.48 14.16 -0.74
N GLN A 142 1.04 15.35 -0.49
CA GLN A 142 0.46 16.62 -0.96
C GLN A 142 0.35 16.65 -2.48
N LYS A 143 1.43 16.23 -3.17
CA LYS A 143 1.43 16.10 -4.63
C LYS A 143 0.36 15.12 -5.11
N PHE A 144 0.30 13.93 -4.51
CA PHE A 144 -0.70 12.91 -4.87
C PHE A 144 -2.14 13.43 -4.74
N LEU A 145 -2.45 14.17 -3.66
CA LEU A 145 -3.77 14.76 -3.46
C LEU A 145 -4.07 15.87 -4.48
N LEU A 146 -3.08 16.70 -4.80
CA LEU A 146 -3.22 17.76 -5.80
C LEU A 146 -3.44 17.18 -7.19
N ASP A 147 -2.64 16.19 -7.57
CA ASP A 147 -2.75 15.49 -8.85
C ASP A 147 -4.11 14.76 -8.97
N GLY A 148 -4.58 14.14 -7.87
CA GLY A 148 -5.89 13.52 -7.80
C GLY A 148 -7.05 14.51 -7.92
N TYR A 149 -6.93 15.69 -7.32
CA TYR A 149 -7.93 16.76 -7.45
C TYR A 149 -7.98 17.35 -8.86
N ALA A 150 -6.81 17.52 -9.50
CA ALA A 150 -6.71 18.01 -10.87
C ALA A 150 -7.33 17.05 -11.91
N ASN A 151 -7.35 15.74 -11.61
CA ASN A 151 -7.89 14.67 -12.46
C ASN A 151 -7.30 14.65 -13.90
N GLU A 152 -6.04 15.10 -14.05
CA GLU A 152 -5.33 15.24 -15.33
C GLU A 152 -4.37 14.04 -15.56
N THR A 153 -4.95 12.84 -15.64
CA THR A 153 -4.19 11.58 -15.80
C THR A 153 -3.34 11.54 -17.06
N SER A 154 -3.82 12.10 -18.16
CA SER A 154 -3.08 12.15 -19.43
C SER A 154 -1.82 13.01 -19.33
N LEU A 155 -1.91 14.16 -18.69
CA LEU A 155 -0.78 15.08 -18.49
C LEU A 155 0.27 14.46 -17.57
N LEU A 156 -0.15 13.77 -16.51
CA LEU A 156 0.74 13.04 -15.61
C LEU A 156 1.50 11.90 -16.31
N GLN A 157 0.83 11.17 -17.21
CA GLN A 157 1.47 10.12 -18.01
C GLN A 157 2.50 10.70 -18.98
N GLU A 158 2.16 11.78 -19.67
CA GLU A 158 3.09 12.47 -20.58
C GLU A 158 4.31 13.01 -19.83
N MET A 159 4.09 13.66 -18.68
CA MET A 159 5.17 14.17 -17.82
C MET A 159 6.10 13.04 -17.35
N THR A 160 5.53 11.91 -16.94
CA THR A 160 6.30 10.75 -16.50
C THR A 160 7.16 10.19 -17.64
N ALA A 161 6.60 10.05 -18.83
CA ALA A 161 7.34 9.55 -20.01
C ALA A 161 8.49 10.51 -20.39
N ARG A 162 8.24 11.82 -20.41
CA ARG A 162 9.28 12.84 -20.69
C ARG A 162 10.37 12.87 -19.63
N TYR A 163 10.01 12.72 -18.35
CA TYR A 163 10.98 12.64 -17.27
C TYR A 163 11.87 11.41 -17.39
N GLN A 164 11.31 10.25 -17.73
CA GLN A 164 12.08 9.02 -17.95
C GLN A 164 13.09 9.18 -19.10
N LEU A 165 12.66 9.77 -20.23
CA LEU A 165 13.52 10.06 -21.37
C LEU A 165 14.67 11.01 -20.99
N TRP A 166 14.35 12.10 -20.30
CA TRP A 166 15.35 13.05 -19.83
C TRP A 166 16.35 12.39 -18.88
N HIS A 167 15.86 11.63 -17.91
CA HIS A 167 16.72 10.95 -16.95
C HIS A 167 17.61 9.89 -17.58
N GLN A 168 17.10 9.19 -18.62
CA GLN A 168 17.93 8.27 -19.43
C GLN A 168 19.02 9.03 -20.18
N SER A 169 18.68 10.12 -20.87
CA SER A 169 19.65 10.94 -21.60
C SER A 169 20.73 11.51 -20.68
N CYS A 170 20.40 11.92 -19.46
CA CYS A 170 21.38 12.37 -18.49
C CYS A 170 22.35 11.24 -18.07
N ARG A 171 21.85 10.02 -17.86
CA ARG A 171 22.69 8.85 -17.55
C ARG A 171 23.61 8.51 -18.71
N ASP A 172 23.09 8.51 -19.94
CA ASP A 172 23.87 8.20 -21.15
C ASP A 172 24.97 9.26 -21.36
N LEU A 173 24.66 10.54 -21.14
CA LEU A 173 25.63 11.62 -21.22
C LEU A 173 26.76 11.42 -20.17
N ALA A 174 26.40 11.15 -18.92
CA ALA A 174 27.38 10.91 -17.86
C ALA A 174 28.28 9.72 -18.19
N HIS A 175 27.70 8.63 -18.69
CA HIS A 175 28.45 7.45 -19.11
C HIS A 175 29.41 7.76 -20.26
N HIS A 176 28.96 8.49 -21.31
CA HIS A 176 29.82 8.89 -22.41
C HIS A 176 30.96 9.83 -21.97
N GLN A 177 30.70 10.74 -21.05
CA GLN A 177 31.74 11.60 -20.47
C GLN A 177 32.80 10.79 -19.75
N GLN A 178 32.39 9.80 -18.93
CA GLN A 178 33.32 8.91 -18.24
C GLN A 178 34.17 8.10 -19.23
N LEU A 179 33.54 7.48 -20.23
CA LEU A 179 34.26 6.74 -21.28
C LEU A 179 35.26 7.61 -22.04
N SER A 180 34.91 8.87 -22.32
CA SER A 180 35.79 9.82 -22.99
C SER A 180 37.03 10.12 -22.15
N GLN A 181 36.85 10.34 -20.85
CA GLN A 181 37.96 10.57 -19.91
C GLN A 181 38.89 9.35 -19.78
N GLU A 182 38.31 8.15 -19.68
CA GLU A 182 39.08 6.89 -19.65
C GLU A 182 39.86 6.67 -20.93
N ARG A 183 39.29 6.96 -22.09
CA ARG A 183 39.99 6.87 -23.39
C ARG A 183 41.10 7.87 -23.53
N ALA A 184 40.91 9.11 -23.04
CA ALA A 184 41.95 10.14 -23.04
C ALA A 184 43.12 9.72 -22.17
N ALA A 185 42.86 9.29 -20.92
CA ALA A 185 43.90 8.81 -20.00
C ALA A 185 44.68 7.61 -20.58
N ARG A 186 43.96 6.68 -21.21
CA ARG A 186 44.59 5.52 -21.85
C ARG A 186 45.46 5.92 -23.05
N ALA A 187 45.00 6.90 -23.85
CA ALA A 187 45.76 7.41 -24.96
C ALA A 187 47.09 8.09 -24.50
N GLU A 188 47.02 8.88 -23.43
CA GLU A 188 48.22 9.50 -22.84
C GLU A 188 49.23 8.46 -22.35
N LEU A 189 48.73 7.42 -21.63
CA LEU A 189 49.59 6.31 -21.18
C LEU A 189 50.28 5.58 -22.34
N LEU A 190 49.55 5.28 -23.43
CA LEU A 190 50.08 4.63 -24.61
C LEU A 190 51.12 5.52 -25.33
N GLN A 191 50.87 6.82 -25.42
CA GLN A 191 51.86 7.78 -25.96
C GLN A 191 53.11 7.85 -25.15
N TYR A 192 53.05 7.77 -23.84
CA TYR A 192 54.20 7.72 -22.95
C TYR A 192 55.03 6.44 -23.21
N GLN A 193 54.37 5.29 -23.25
CA GLN A 193 55.00 3.99 -23.51
C GLN A 193 55.65 3.86 -24.87
N LEU A 194 55.18 4.60 -25.89
CA LEU A 194 55.77 4.63 -27.22
C LEU A 194 57.01 5.53 -27.34
N LYS A 195 57.22 6.42 -26.38
CA LYS A 195 58.37 7.32 -26.33
C LYS A 195 59.59 6.77 -25.54
N GLU A 196 59.36 5.73 -24.74
CA GLU A 196 60.40 4.91 -24.15
C GLU A 196 60.94 3.89 -25.13
#